data_0dab69de1382d09f1144ac1151c113bc
#
_entry.id   0dab69de1382d09f1144ac1151c113bc
#
_cell.length_a   1.000
_cell.length_b   1.000
_cell.length_c   1.000
_cell.angle_alpha   90.00
_cell.angle_beta   90.00
_cell.angle_gamma   90.00
#
_symmetry.space_group_name_H-M   'P 1'
#
loop_
_entity.id
_entity.type
_entity.pdbx_description
1 polymer ?
#
loop_
_entity_poly.entity_id
_entity_poly.type
_entity_poly.pdbx_seq_one_letter_code
_entity_poly.pdbx_strand_id
1 'polypeptide(L)'
;VSSARVDAALAQAFAPEELDKWRSSLGLSVDGSVLTVRFPHRFFADWFENHTRARFEQALAGSDLTISYECRDGSRSRIVRESRPAAQALPFGSEFIFDNFLVNNKNYFPLASAQEVAQSREAPYNPFVLCGESGSGKSFLLRAIANARSEHGGDGTYVGGIEDLHELYSSRSDARKFLTSMQLLAVDDLQEIARYRYLQGELLALFDHFHLQRKQMVFACSGKVGGFTFLAPKLKSRLEWGLSVMLKAPDLDIRTQYAQSRCRERRLDLSRDRILLLAQRFSDLRNLEGCLLKLWAYRELVHDHISDEEFDNILNYLDDRAVTSLSVEQILDQVCARLNLKPEDILSSGRRHDLVFARQVAMYLCRKHLGLSFPELGRAFGGRDHSTVLYSCRKVEQLQRDDKSIKNMLHELSDKCLAMNETTLA
;
A
#
# COMPACT_ATOMS: atom_id res chain seq x y z
N VAL A 1 16.87 17.05 -40.26
CA VAL A 1 15.97 18.24 -40.24
C VAL A 1 16.65 19.30 -39.41
N SER A 2 16.83 20.53 -39.96
CA SER A 2 17.53 21.62 -39.22
C SER A 2 16.56 22.30 -38.24
N SER A 3 17.07 22.82 -37.12
CA SER A 3 16.32 23.62 -36.15
C SER A 3 15.52 24.78 -36.83
N ALA A 4 16.06 25.34 -37.91
CA ALA A 4 15.43 26.36 -38.73
C ALA A 4 14.08 25.92 -39.35
N ARG A 5 13.91 24.63 -39.70
CA ARG A 5 12.62 24.11 -40.20
C ARG A 5 11.58 23.97 -39.10
N VAL A 6 12.01 23.64 -37.90
CA VAL A 6 11.13 23.58 -36.73
C VAL A 6 10.64 25.00 -36.39
N ASP A 7 11.54 25.97 -36.34
CA ASP A 7 11.20 27.34 -36.07
C ASP A 7 10.27 27.94 -37.14
N ALA A 8 10.47 27.60 -38.43
CA ALA A 8 9.58 28.01 -39.51
C ALA A 8 8.16 27.43 -39.40
N ALA A 9 8.06 26.12 -39.05
CA ALA A 9 6.76 25.46 -38.82
C ALA A 9 6.02 26.08 -37.63
N LEU A 10 6.72 26.37 -36.54
CA LEU A 10 6.14 27.06 -35.39
C LEU A 10 5.67 28.49 -35.69
N ALA A 11 6.44 29.24 -36.47
CA ALA A 11 6.08 30.58 -36.89
C ALA A 11 4.83 30.65 -37.79
N GLN A 12 4.51 29.55 -38.49
CA GLN A 12 3.25 29.43 -39.24
C GLN A 12 2.03 29.08 -38.37
N ALA A 13 2.24 28.33 -37.27
CA ALA A 13 1.16 27.86 -36.43
C ALA A 13 0.80 28.77 -35.26
N PHE A 14 1.67 29.69 -34.86
CA PHE A 14 1.52 30.56 -33.70
C PHE A 14 1.71 32.04 -34.11
N ALA A 15 0.92 32.93 -33.49
CA ALA A 15 1.12 34.35 -33.63
C ALA A 15 2.49 34.78 -33.05
N PRO A 16 3.19 35.78 -33.63
CA PRO A 16 4.52 36.19 -33.14
C PRO A 16 4.54 36.55 -31.64
N GLU A 17 3.54 37.25 -31.16
CA GLU A 17 3.42 37.62 -29.74
C GLU A 17 3.18 36.46 -28.81
N GLU A 18 2.55 35.37 -29.28
CA GLU A 18 2.33 34.12 -28.55
C GLU A 18 3.60 33.28 -28.52
N LEU A 19 4.27 33.23 -29.67
CA LEU A 19 5.51 32.46 -29.80
C LEU A 19 6.63 33.05 -28.91
N ASP A 20 6.77 34.38 -28.87
CA ASP A 20 7.76 35.07 -28.05
C ASP A 20 7.62 34.82 -26.56
N LYS A 21 6.38 34.58 -26.07
CA LYS A 21 6.12 34.33 -24.63
C LYS A 21 6.74 33.06 -24.10
N TRP A 22 6.86 32.05 -24.92
CA TRP A 22 7.29 30.73 -24.44
C TRP A 22 8.48 30.13 -25.21
N ARG A 23 8.70 30.51 -26.49
CA ARG A 23 9.73 29.93 -27.34
C ARG A 23 11.15 30.13 -26.81
N SER A 24 11.44 31.33 -26.30
CA SER A 24 12.75 31.71 -25.74
C SER A 24 13.09 30.92 -24.48
N SER A 25 12.08 30.42 -23.75
CA SER A 25 12.25 29.62 -22.53
C SER A 25 12.48 28.13 -22.83
N LEU A 26 12.17 27.66 -24.05
CA LEU A 26 12.36 26.28 -24.46
C LEU A 26 13.75 26.05 -25.05
N GLY A 27 14.41 24.99 -24.59
CA GLY A 27 15.57 24.42 -25.29
C GLY A 27 15.10 23.45 -26.37
N LEU A 28 15.30 23.78 -27.66
CA LEU A 28 15.04 22.83 -28.75
C LEU A 28 16.36 22.32 -29.30
N SER A 29 16.49 21.00 -29.42
CA SER A 29 17.62 20.35 -30.08
C SER A 29 17.11 19.23 -30.97
N VAL A 30 17.65 19.14 -32.18
CA VAL A 30 17.33 18.09 -33.15
C VAL A 30 18.56 17.20 -33.32
N ASP A 31 18.38 15.91 -33.07
CA ASP A 31 19.41 14.88 -33.30
C ASP A 31 18.79 13.78 -34.18
N GLY A 32 19.27 13.68 -35.41
CA GLY A 32 18.70 12.78 -36.41
C GLY A 32 17.21 13.04 -36.67
N SER A 33 16.34 12.09 -36.28
CA SER A 33 14.89 12.17 -36.37
C SER A 33 14.19 12.53 -35.03
N VAL A 34 14.96 12.86 -33.97
CA VAL A 34 14.41 13.17 -32.67
C VAL A 34 14.53 14.67 -32.37
N LEU A 35 13.39 15.31 -32.12
CA LEU A 35 13.33 16.67 -31.60
C LEU A 35 13.20 16.62 -30.07
N THR A 36 14.24 17.04 -29.37
CA THR A 36 14.19 17.16 -27.89
C THR A 36 13.75 18.57 -27.49
N VAL A 37 12.66 18.64 -26.77
CA VAL A 37 12.09 19.87 -26.18
C VAL A 37 12.44 19.90 -24.70
N ARG A 38 13.31 20.84 -24.28
CA ARG A 38 13.74 20.98 -22.87
C ARG A 38 13.05 22.15 -22.20
N PHE A 39 12.36 21.85 -21.13
CA PHE A 39 11.71 22.84 -20.26
C PHE A 39 12.67 23.34 -19.19
N PRO A 40 12.59 24.64 -18.79
CA PRO A 40 13.42 25.18 -17.71
C PRO A 40 13.11 24.53 -16.36
N HIS A 41 11.84 24.24 -16.07
CA HIS A 41 11.35 23.62 -14.84
C HIS A 41 9.95 23.01 -15.04
N ARG A 42 9.51 22.19 -14.08
CA ARG A 42 8.25 21.44 -14.13
C ARG A 42 7.01 22.31 -14.36
N PHE A 43 6.91 23.44 -13.69
CA PHE A 43 5.73 24.32 -13.84
C PHE A 43 5.54 24.83 -15.26
N PHE A 44 6.64 25.08 -15.97
CA PHE A 44 6.59 25.48 -17.37
C PHE A 44 6.15 24.31 -18.26
N ALA A 45 6.61 23.11 -17.98
CA ALA A 45 6.21 21.90 -18.68
C ALA A 45 4.70 21.60 -18.50
N ASP A 46 4.19 21.74 -17.28
CA ASP A 46 2.75 21.57 -16.97
C ASP A 46 1.89 22.66 -17.64
N TRP A 47 2.39 23.90 -17.68
CA TRP A 47 1.73 24.99 -18.42
C TRP A 47 1.69 24.69 -19.93
N PHE A 48 2.82 24.29 -20.53
CA PHE A 48 2.95 23.94 -21.93
C PHE A 48 2.02 22.79 -22.33
N GLU A 49 1.94 21.75 -21.51
CA GLU A 49 1.03 20.61 -21.66
C GLU A 49 -0.42 21.07 -21.83
N ASN A 50 -0.88 21.96 -20.95
CA ASN A 50 -2.28 22.37 -20.90
C ASN A 50 -2.67 23.40 -21.95
N HIS A 51 -1.73 24.19 -22.49
CA HIS A 51 -2.04 25.37 -23.33
C HIS A 51 -1.46 25.29 -24.72
N THR A 52 -0.36 24.61 -24.94
CA THR A 52 0.44 24.77 -26.16
C THR A 52 0.74 23.45 -26.88
N ARG A 53 0.86 22.33 -26.17
CA ARG A 53 1.31 21.02 -26.68
C ARG A 53 0.54 20.57 -27.93
N ALA A 54 -0.78 20.59 -27.88
CA ALA A 54 -1.60 20.07 -28.98
C ALA A 54 -1.34 20.84 -30.30
N ARG A 55 -1.24 22.16 -30.25
CA ARG A 55 -0.92 22.99 -31.38
C ARG A 55 0.54 22.86 -31.83
N PHE A 56 1.45 22.68 -30.86
CA PHE A 56 2.88 22.46 -31.12
C PHE A 56 3.11 21.14 -31.89
N GLU A 57 2.51 20.04 -31.44
CA GLU A 57 2.60 18.73 -32.10
C GLU A 57 1.90 18.74 -33.46
N GLN A 58 0.76 19.43 -33.58
CA GLN A 58 0.05 19.61 -34.84
C GLN A 58 0.88 20.40 -35.87
N ALA A 59 1.60 21.43 -35.45
CA ALA A 59 2.48 22.22 -36.33
C ALA A 59 3.64 21.37 -36.89
N LEU A 60 4.05 20.34 -36.19
CA LEU A 60 5.14 19.46 -36.56
C LEU A 60 4.68 18.09 -37.11
N ALA A 61 3.38 17.85 -37.22
CA ALA A 61 2.82 16.56 -37.67
C ALA A 61 3.20 16.20 -39.12
N GLY A 62 3.63 17.17 -39.95
CA GLY A 62 4.15 16.93 -41.30
C GLY A 62 5.67 16.69 -41.38
N SER A 63 6.36 16.68 -40.24
CA SER A 63 7.81 16.39 -40.18
C SER A 63 8.02 14.96 -39.66
N ASP A 64 8.96 14.23 -40.29
CA ASP A 64 9.37 12.87 -39.81
C ASP A 64 10.15 12.93 -38.49
N LEU A 65 9.71 13.79 -37.54
CA LEU A 65 10.36 13.98 -36.25
C LEU A 65 9.58 13.33 -35.12
N THR A 66 10.26 12.53 -34.33
CA THR A 66 9.77 12.05 -33.03
C THR A 66 10.08 13.10 -31.97
N ILE A 67 9.05 13.56 -31.24
CA ILE A 67 9.22 14.61 -30.23
C ILE A 67 9.46 13.97 -28.86
N SER A 68 10.57 14.35 -28.23
CA SER A 68 10.92 13.98 -26.86
C SER A 68 10.90 15.21 -25.95
N TYR A 69 10.42 15.05 -24.71
CA TYR A 69 10.28 16.12 -23.75
C TYR A 69 11.12 15.87 -22.49
N GLU A 70 11.90 16.89 -22.06
CA GLU A 70 12.80 16.82 -20.91
C GLU A 70 12.69 18.09 -20.04
N CYS A 71 12.98 17.97 -18.73
CA CYS A 71 13.15 19.12 -17.84
C CYS A 71 14.62 19.30 -17.47
N ARG A 72 15.13 20.54 -17.48
CA ARG A 72 16.53 20.87 -17.13
C ARG A 72 16.88 20.61 -15.67
N ASP A 73 15.91 20.79 -14.78
CA ASP A 73 16.06 20.57 -13.34
C ASP A 73 15.91 19.11 -12.91
N GLY A 74 15.83 18.18 -13.87
CA GLY A 74 15.57 16.76 -13.60
C GLY A 74 14.17 16.46 -13.08
N SER A 75 13.32 17.49 -12.93
CA SER A 75 11.93 17.32 -12.54
C SER A 75 11.12 16.64 -13.65
N ARG A 76 10.10 15.89 -13.27
CA ARG A 76 9.23 15.18 -14.21
C ARG A 76 7.84 15.80 -14.20
N SER A 77 7.42 16.29 -15.35
CA SER A 77 6.04 16.68 -15.62
C SER A 77 5.31 15.53 -16.37
N ARG A 78 4.00 15.66 -16.50
CA ARG A 78 3.19 14.69 -17.25
C ARG A 78 3.66 14.55 -18.71
N ILE A 79 3.95 15.66 -19.39
CA ILE A 79 4.41 15.65 -20.79
C ILE A 79 5.77 14.94 -20.94
N VAL A 80 6.68 15.07 -19.97
CA VAL A 80 7.98 14.38 -19.97
C VAL A 80 7.79 12.86 -19.77
N ARG A 81 6.75 12.46 -19.04
CA ARG A 81 6.42 11.03 -18.85
C ARG A 81 5.87 10.39 -20.13
N GLU A 82 5.01 11.09 -20.86
CA GLU A 82 4.37 10.55 -22.08
C GLU A 82 5.33 10.44 -23.29
N SER A 83 6.41 11.23 -23.30
CA SER A 83 7.40 11.19 -24.38
C SER A 83 8.41 10.04 -24.26
N ARG A 84 8.36 9.23 -23.21
CA ARG A 84 9.13 7.98 -23.17
C ARG A 84 8.60 6.99 -24.23
N PRO A 85 9.47 6.30 -24.97
CA PRO A 85 9.06 5.21 -25.86
C PRO A 85 8.20 4.25 -25.04
N ALA A 86 7.15 3.71 -25.68
CA ALA A 86 6.16 2.82 -25.03
C ALA A 86 6.87 1.90 -24.03
N ALA A 87 6.60 2.10 -22.77
CA ALA A 87 7.34 1.49 -21.68
C ALA A 87 7.37 -0.02 -21.92
N GLN A 88 8.56 -0.60 -22.05
CA GLN A 88 8.71 -2.03 -21.88
C GLN A 88 7.95 -2.38 -20.61
N ALA A 89 7.01 -3.31 -20.70
CA ALA A 89 6.17 -3.69 -19.56
C ALA A 89 7.11 -4.03 -18.40
N LEU A 90 7.07 -3.21 -17.33
CA LEU A 90 7.94 -3.43 -16.18
C LEU A 90 7.58 -4.76 -15.55
N PRO A 91 8.54 -5.62 -15.22
CA PRO A 91 8.30 -7.01 -14.85
C PRO A 91 7.43 -7.16 -13.59
N PHE A 92 7.38 -6.13 -12.74
CA PHE A 92 6.65 -6.16 -11.46
C PHE A 92 5.43 -5.23 -11.42
N GLY A 93 4.91 -4.85 -12.59
CA GLY A 93 3.76 -3.95 -12.78
C GLY A 93 4.20 -2.53 -13.15
N SER A 94 3.66 -1.99 -14.24
CA SER A 94 4.01 -0.66 -14.76
C SER A 94 3.58 0.50 -13.86
N GLU A 95 2.62 0.27 -12.97
CA GLU A 95 2.16 1.23 -11.97
C GLU A 95 3.15 1.42 -10.81
N PHE A 96 4.01 0.43 -10.51
CA PHE A 96 4.96 0.47 -9.40
C PHE A 96 6.26 1.18 -9.81
N ILE A 97 6.18 2.49 -9.97
CA ILE A 97 7.31 3.39 -10.18
C ILE A 97 7.31 4.46 -9.09
N PHE A 98 8.49 4.94 -8.69
CA PHE A 98 8.62 5.93 -7.61
C PHE A 98 7.81 7.20 -7.85
N ASP A 99 7.63 7.60 -9.11
CA ASP A 99 6.89 8.79 -9.51
C ASP A 99 5.38 8.70 -9.19
N ASN A 100 4.84 7.49 -9.12
CA ASN A 100 3.45 7.25 -8.77
C ASN A 100 3.23 7.14 -7.25
N PHE A 101 4.30 7.11 -6.45
CA PHE A 101 4.19 7.09 -5.00
C PHE A 101 3.82 8.47 -4.48
N LEU A 102 2.68 8.57 -3.80
CA LEU A 102 2.22 9.83 -3.23
C LEU A 102 3.04 10.21 -2.00
N VAL A 103 3.60 11.41 -2.00
CA VAL A 103 4.60 11.85 -1.02
C VAL A 103 4.04 12.96 -0.13
N ASN A 104 4.35 12.87 1.16
CA ASN A 104 4.23 13.95 2.13
C ASN A 104 5.43 13.96 3.09
N ASN A 105 5.43 14.89 4.04
CA ASN A 105 6.53 15.01 5.01
C ASN A 105 6.73 13.76 5.90
N LYS A 106 5.73 12.88 6.01
CA LYS A 106 5.77 11.70 6.89
C LYS A 106 6.36 10.46 6.21
N ASN A 107 6.31 10.39 4.87
CA ASN A 107 6.80 9.25 4.10
C ASN A 107 7.97 9.59 3.14
N TYR A 108 8.47 10.83 3.20
CA TYR A 108 9.59 11.28 2.38
C TYR A 108 10.89 10.48 2.65
N PHE A 109 11.25 10.26 3.91
CA PHE A 109 12.46 9.52 4.26
C PHE A 109 12.41 8.05 3.79
N PRO A 110 11.33 7.28 4.01
CA PRO A 110 11.17 5.95 3.41
C PRO A 110 11.31 5.94 1.89
N LEU A 111 10.70 6.91 1.19
CA LEU A 111 10.81 7.02 -0.26
C LEU A 111 12.24 7.30 -0.71
N ALA A 112 12.91 8.31 -0.13
CA ALA A 112 14.28 8.66 -0.47
C ALA A 112 15.24 7.49 -0.22
N SER A 113 15.08 6.77 0.89
CA SER A 113 15.85 5.56 1.19
C SER A 113 15.62 4.45 0.16
N ALA A 114 14.36 4.25 -0.27
CA ALA A 114 14.02 3.26 -1.29
C ALA A 114 14.61 3.61 -2.66
N GLN A 115 14.63 4.89 -3.03
CA GLN A 115 15.27 5.39 -4.26
C GLN A 115 16.79 5.17 -4.24
N GLU A 116 17.44 5.44 -3.11
CA GLU A 116 18.88 5.20 -2.93
C GLU A 116 19.22 3.70 -3.07
N VAL A 117 18.44 2.82 -2.41
CA VAL A 117 18.57 1.37 -2.55
C VAL A 117 18.38 0.91 -3.99
N ALA A 118 17.48 1.53 -4.75
CA ALA A 118 17.23 1.19 -6.13
C ALA A 118 18.36 1.60 -7.08
N GLN A 119 18.99 2.76 -6.82
CA GLN A 119 20.01 3.36 -7.69
C GLN A 119 21.43 2.84 -7.40
N SER A 120 21.71 2.52 -6.13
CA SER A 120 23.03 2.11 -5.71
C SER A 120 23.37 0.67 -6.12
N ARG A 121 24.57 0.48 -6.67
CA ARG A 121 25.10 -0.87 -6.96
C ARG A 121 25.75 -1.54 -5.75
N GLU A 122 26.18 -0.76 -4.74
CA GLU A 122 26.95 -1.24 -3.59
C GLU A 122 26.12 -1.77 -2.43
N ALA A 123 24.78 -1.80 -2.55
CA ALA A 123 23.86 -2.23 -1.50
C ALA A 123 24.12 -1.52 -0.14
N PRO A 124 24.03 -0.16 -0.08
CA PRO A 124 24.45 0.63 1.06
C PRO A 124 23.65 0.31 2.33
N TYR A 125 22.42 -0.13 2.17
CA TYR A 125 21.50 -0.50 3.26
C TYR A 125 21.05 -1.95 3.06
N ASN A 126 21.80 -2.90 3.62
CA ASN A 126 21.56 -4.31 3.38
C ASN A 126 21.50 -5.11 4.70
N PRO A 127 20.34 -5.65 5.07
CA PRO A 127 19.05 -5.59 4.36
C PRO A 127 18.37 -4.23 4.47
N PHE A 128 17.52 -3.88 3.51
CA PHE A 128 16.58 -2.77 3.61
C PHE A 128 15.21 -3.29 4.03
N VAL A 129 14.64 -2.78 5.12
CA VAL A 129 13.39 -3.29 5.68
C VAL A 129 12.33 -2.19 5.71
N LEU A 130 11.26 -2.40 4.94
CA LEU A 130 10.07 -1.55 4.90
C LEU A 130 9.06 -2.03 5.95
N CYS A 131 8.92 -1.30 7.03
CA CYS A 131 7.98 -1.59 8.11
C CYS A 131 6.75 -0.68 8.00
N GLY A 132 5.58 -1.12 8.48
CA GLY A 132 4.39 -0.28 8.53
C GLY A 132 3.10 -1.08 8.52
N GLU A 133 2.00 -0.43 8.83
CA GLU A 133 0.67 -1.04 8.81
C GLU A 133 0.23 -1.47 7.41
N SER A 134 -0.84 -2.28 7.32
CA SER A 134 -1.44 -2.66 6.03
C SER A 134 -1.87 -1.39 5.27
N GLY A 135 -1.70 -1.38 3.95
CA GLY A 135 -2.07 -0.23 3.11
C GLY A 135 -1.14 0.98 3.18
N SER A 136 0.00 0.92 3.91
CA SER A 136 0.96 2.05 4.01
C SER A 136 1.85 2.25 2.76
N GLY A 137 1.82 1.33 1.78
CA GLY A 137 2.60 1.43 0.55
C GLY A 137 3.91 0.63 0.53
N LYS A 138 4.13 -0.30 1.47
CA LYS A 138 5.33 -1.16 1.53
C LYS A 138 5.55 -1.97 0.26
N SER A 139 4.54 -2.74 -0.15
CA SER A 139 4.57 -3.56 -1.37
C SER A 139 4.75 -2.71 -2.62
N PHE A 140 4.23 -1.47 -2.61
CA PHE A 140 4.45 -0.53 -3.69
C PHE A 140 5.93 -0.16 -3.80
N LEU A 141 6.56 0.30 -2.72
CA LEU A 141 7.98 0.68 -2.72
C LEU A 141 8.89 -0.51 -3.01
N LEU A 142 8.58 -1.70 -2.48
CA LEU A 142 9.33 -2.93 -2.75
C LEU A 142 9.34 -3.25 -4.25
N ARG A 143 8.20 -3.20 -4.93
CA ARG A 143 8.10 -3.42 -6.38
C ARG A 143 8.71 -2.28 -7.18
N ALA A 144 8.60 -1.03 -6.71
CA ALA A 144 9.25 0.11 -7.37
C ALA A 144 10.79 0.00 -7.35
N ILE A 145 11.38 -0.47 -6.24
CA ILE A 145 12.81 -0.80 -6.15
C ILE A 145 13.18 -1.86 -7.18
N ALA A 146 12.38 -2.95 -7.25
CA ALA A 146 12.63 -4.05 -8.16
C ALA A 146 12.55 -3.62 -9.63
N ASN A 147 11.54 -2.83 -10.00
CA ASN A 147 11.41 -2.28 -11.35
C ASN A 147 12.58 -1.37 -11.72
N ALA A 148 12.95 -0.44 -10.83
CA ALA A 148 14.07 0.47 -11.11
C ALA A 148 15.40 -0.27 -11.28
N ARG A 149 15.65 -1.33 -10.52
CA ARG A 149 16.85 -2.16 -10.69
C ARG A 149 16.84 -2.96 -11.97
N SER A 150 15.68 -3.48 -12.39
CA SER A 150 15.52 -4.20 -13.65
C SER A 150 15.78 -3.31 -14.87
N GLU A 151 15.35 -2.04 -14.84
CA GLU A 151 15.64 -1.05 -15.91
C GLU A 151 17.13 -0.74 -16.07
N HIS A 152 17.91 -0.85 -14.99
CA HIS A 152 19.36 -0.57 -15.02
C HIS A 152 20.22 -1.79 -15.45
N GLY A 153 19.61 -2.81 -16.09
CA GLY A 153 20.29 -3.99 -16.62
C GLY A 153 20.67 -5.01 -15.54
N GLY A 154 19.96 -5.00 -14.42
CA GLY A 154 20.12 -6.00 -13.36
C GLY A 154 19.43 -7.31 -13.74
N ASP A 155 20.14 -8.20 -14.45
CA ASP A 155 19.70 -9.59 -14.61
C ASP A 155 19.62 -10.27 -13.24
N GLY A 156 18.44 -10.76 -12.89
CA GLY A 156 18.22 -11.55 -11.69
C GLY A 156 17.62 -10.76 -10.52
N THR A 157 16.34 -10.44 -10.63
CA THR A 157 15.54 -9.89 -9.52
C THR A 157 14.45 -10.90 -9.14
N TYR A 158 14.42 -11.29 -7.88
CA TYR A 158 13.30 -12.03 -7.31
C TYR A 158 12.40 -11.10 -6.50
N VAL A 159 11.10 -11.16 -6.75
CA VAL A 159 10.06 -10.49 -5.96
C VAL A 159 8.97 -11.50 -5.65
N GLY A 160 8.68 -11.70 -4.38
CA GLY A 160 7.61 -12.60 -3.94
C GLY A 160 7.33 -12.44 -2.46
N GLY A 161 6.20 -13.00 -2.01
CA GLY A 161 5.87 -13.14 -0.60
C GLY A 161 6.51 -14.38 0.04
N ILE A 162 6.24 -14.59 1.31
CA ILE A 162 6.67 -15.80 2.01
C ILE A 162 5.97 -17.05 1.46
N GLU A 163 4.72 -16.93 1.00
CA GLU A 163 4.00 -18.03 0.35
C GLU A 163 4.64 -18.42 -0.98
N ASP A 164 5.02 -17.44 -1.81
CA ASP A 164 5.73 -17.68 -3.07
C ASP A 164 7.07 -18.38 -2.83
N LEU A 165 7.80 -18.00 -1.78
CA LEU A 165 9.02 -18.70 -1.37
C LEU A 165 8.73 -20.15 -0.94
N HIS A 166 7.65 -20.38 -0.19
CA HIS A 166 7.25 -21.72 0.20
C HIS A 166 6.94 -22.59 -1.03
N GLU A 167 6.19 -22.09 -1.99
CA GLU A 167 5.88 -22.78 -3.24
C GLU A 167 7.15 -23.06 -4.05
N LEU A 168 8.05 -22.07 -4.16
CA LEU A 168 9.32 -22.21 -4.87
C LEU A 168 10.17 -23.33 -4.27
N TYR A 169 10.33 -23.39 -2.93
CA TYR A 169 11.09 -24.44 -2.26
C TYR A 169 10.39 -25.81 -2.31
N SER A 170 9.07 -25.84 -2.41
CA SER A 170 8.29 -27.08 -2.53
C SER A 170 8.32 -27.65 -3.94
N SER A 171 8.37 -26.80 -4.97
CA SER A 171 8.32 -27.19 -6.39
C SER A 171 9.68 -27.41 -7.04
N ARG A 172 10.77 -26.82 -6.49
CA ARG A 172 12.11 -26.85 -7.08
C ARG A 172 13.16 -27.33 -6.11
N SER A 173 13.85 -28.41 -6.45
CA SER A 173 15.00 -28.92 -5.65
C SER A 173 16.22 -27.96 -5.68
N ASP A 174 16.31 -27.10 -6.69
CA ASP A 174 17.38 -26.11 -6.86
C ASP A 174 16.99 -24.68 -6.43
N ALA A 175 15.89 -24.53 -5.69
CA ALA A 175 15.33 -23.24 -5.29
C ALA A 175 16.37 -22.29 -4.65
N ARG A 176 17.19 -22.81 -3.73
CA ARG A 176 18.28 -22.02 -3.10
C ARG A 176 19.31 -21.56 -4.14
N LYS A 177 19.72 -22.44 -5.05
CA LYS A 177 20.68 -22.09 -6.12
C LYS A 177 20.10 -21.03 -7.05
N PHE A 178 18.82 -21.16 -7.39
CA PHE A 178 18.11 -20.16 -8.18
C PHE A 178 18.10 -18.80 -7.48
N LEU A 179 17.69 -18.74 -6.19
CA LEU A 179 17.64 -17.48 -5.44
C LEU A 179 19.04 -16.87 -5.25
N THR A 180 20.07 -17.67 -4.99
CA THR A 180 21.43 -17.16 -4.84
C THR A 180 22.04 -16.62 -6.15
N SER A 181 21.49 -16.97 -7.31
CA SER A 181 21.89 -16.36 -8.59
C SER A 181 21.36 -14.94 -8.78
N MET A 182 20.31 -14.55 -8.05
CA MET A 182 19.71 -13.22 -8.13
C MET A 182 20.66 -12.12 -7.61
N GLN A 183 20.48 -10.89 -8.11
CA GLN A 183 21.16 -9.67 -7.64
C GLN A 183 20.34 -8.89 -6.61
N LEU A 184 19.01 -9.04 -6.69
CA LEU A 184 18.05 -8.49 -5.74
C LEU A 184 17.11 -9.58 -5.24
N LEU A 185 16.99 -9.70 -3.92
CA LEU A 185 16.00 -10.51 -3.25
C LEU A 185 15.00 -9.59 -2.53
N ALA A 186 13.80 -9.47 -3.06
CA ALA A 186 12.72 -8.66 -2.49
C ALA A 186 11.61 -9.57 -1.97
N VAL A 187 11.39 -9.56 -0.65
CA VAL A 187 10.43 -10.43 0.03
C VAL A 187 9.38 -9.59 0.74
N ASP A 188 8.13 -9.75 0.30
CA ASP A 188 6.98 -9.09 0.92
C ASP A 188 6.37 -9.96 2.03
N ASP A 189 5.56 -9.34 2.88
CA ASP A 189 4.80 -9.98 3.95
C ASP A 189 5.64 -10.92 4.83
N LEU A 190 6.81 -10.46 5.25
CA LEU A 190 7.76 -11.23 6.06
C LEU A 190 7.12 -11.84 7.33
N GLN A 191 6.06 -11.24 7.90
CA GLN A 191 5.36 -11.76 9.06
C GLN A 191 4.72 -13.15 8.83
N GLU A 192 4.41 -13.50 7.57
CA GLU A 192 3.81 -14.80 7.22
C GLU A 192 4.79 -15.98 7.40
N ILE A 193 6.09 -15.70 7.62
CA ILE A 193 7.10 -16.73 7.94
C ILE A 193 6.77 -17.49 9.23
N ALA A 194 5.90 -16.92 10.08
CA ALA A 194 5.38 -17.62 11.26
C ALA A 194 4.71 -18.95 10.92
N ARG A 195 4.10 -19.05 9.72
CA ARG A 195 3.44 -20.29 9.23
C ARG A 195 4.44 -21.31 8.71
N TYR A 196 5.60 -20.88 8.22
CA TYR A 196 6.59 -21.71 7.52
C TYR A 196 7.95 -21.66 8.23
N ARG A 197 8.03 -22.27 9.43
CA ARG A 197 9.22 -22.17 10.30
C ARG A 197 10.54 -22.58 9.64
N TYR A 198 10.51 -23.56 8.72
CA TYR A 198 11.72 -24.04 8.04
C TYR A 198 12.34 -22.95 7.14
N LEU A 199 11.51 -22.05 6.57
CA LEU A 199 12.00 -20.95 5.74
C LEU A 199 12.89 -19.97 6.51
N GLN A 200 12.82 -19.93 7.84
CA GLN A 200 13.73 -19.08 8.63
C GLN A 200 15.19 -19.51 8.48
N GLY A 201 15.44 -20.82 8.39
CA GLY A 201 16.76 -21.35 8.10
C GLY A 201 17.22 -21.05 6.68
N GLU A 202 16.31 -21.15 5.71
CA GLU A 202 16.60 -20.83 4.31
C GLU A 202 16.88 -19.33 4.12
N LEU A 203 16.06 -18.46 4.69
CA LEU A 203 16.30 -17.02 4.65
C LEU A 203 17.61 -16.61 5.32
N LEU A 204 18.00 -17.28 6.42
CA LEU A 204 19.28 -17.03 7.05
C LEU A 204 20.45 -17.40 6.13
N ALA A 205 20.36 -18.55 5.44
CA ALA A 205 21.38 -18.98 4.48
C ALA A 205 21.47 -18.04 3.27
N LEU A 206 20.31 -17.58 2.76
CA LEU A 206 20.24 -16.57 1.70
C LEU A 206 20.85 -15.25 2.16
N PHE A 207 20.54 -14.82 3.40
CA PHE A 207 21.10 -13.60 3.98
C PHE A 207 22.63 -13.64 3.97
N ASP A 208 23.22 -14.72 4.51
CA ASP A 208 24.69 -14.84 4.61
C ASP A 208 25.32 -14.83 3.20
N HIS A 209 24.70 -15.47 2.22
CA HIS A 209 25.16 -15.45 0.84
C HIS A 209 25.08 -14.05 0.21
N PHE A 210 23.92 -13.38 0.29
CA PHE A 210 23.71 -12.06 -0.31
C PHE A 210 24.63 -11.00 0.34
N HIS A 211 24.78 -11.07 1.66
CA HIS A 211 25.68 -10.18 2.38
C HIS A 211 27.14 -10.35 1.93
N LEU A 212 27.63 -11.60 1.85
CA LEU A 212 28.99 -11.90 1.39
C LEU A 212 29.25 -11.43 -0.04
N GLN A 213 28.27 -11.57 -0.91
CA GLN A 213 28.36 -11.20 -2.33
C GLN A 213 27.98 -9.74 -2.60
N ARG A 214 27.69 -8.94 -1.57
CA ARG A 214 27.24 -7.54 -1.65
C ARG A 214 26.00 -7.35 -2.53
N LYS A 215 25.10 -8.35 -2.56
CA LYS A 215 23.82 -8.33 -3.27
C LYS A 215 22.74 -7.75 -2.38
N GLN A 216 21.78 -7.04 -2.95
CA GLN A 216 20.75 -6.33 -2.19
C GLN A 216 19.63 -7.27 -1.73
N MET A 217 19.23 -7.11 -0.47
CA MET A 217 18.00 -7.68 0.08
C MET A 217 17.04 -6.58 0.51
N VAL A 218 15.77 -6.74 0.18
CA VAL A 218 14.68 -5.85 0.57
C VAL A 218 13.57 -6.69 1.19
N PHE A 219 13.11 -6.31 2.38
CA PHE A 219 12.00 -6.96 3.06
C PHE A 219 10.88 -5.97 3.34
N ALA A 220 9.63 -6.41 3.25
CA ALA A 220 8.50 -5.65 3.73
C ALA A 220 7.75 -6.45 4.80
N CYS A 221 7.30 -5.77 5.86
CA CYS A 221 6.58 -6.42 6.96
C CYS A 221 5.58 -5.48 7.64
N SER A 222 4.52 -6.07 8.21
CA SER A 222 3.56 -5.37 9.04
C SER A 222 4.09 -5.24 10.47
N GLY A 223 4.53 -4.02 10.85
CA GLY A 223 5.10 -3.74 12.16
C GLY A 223 6.63 -3.78 12.18
N LYS A 224 7.21 -3.58 13.36
CA LYS A 224 8.66 -3.59 13.57
C LYS A 224 9.19 -5.01 13.73
N VAL A 225 10.30 -5.35 13.08
CA VAL A 225 10.98 -6.66 13.19
C VAL A 225 11.25 -7.03 14.65
N GLY A 226 11.68 -6.05 15.46
CA GLY A 226 11.95 -6.24 16.89
C GLY A 226 10.75 -6.75 17.71
N GLY A 227 9.52 -6.50 17.26
CA GLY A 227 8.29 -6.99 17.89
C GLY A 227 7.92 -8.44 17.56
N PHE A 228 8.57 -9.07 16.57
CA PHE A 228 8.22 -10.41 16.14
C PHE A 228 8.84 -11.48 17.06
N THR A 229 8.01 -12.09 17.89
CA THR A 229 8.44 -13.14 18.85
C THR A 229 8.63 -14.52 18.20
N PHE A 230 8.08 -14.73 17.01
CA PHE A 230 8.18 -15.97 16.25
C PHE A 230 9.47 -16.10 15.43
N LEU A 231 10.23 -15.01 15.25
CA LEU A 231 11.50 -15.03 14.54
C LEU A 231 12.60 -15.66 15.38
N ALA A 232 13.37 -16.54 14.73
CA ALA A 232 14.59 -17.08 15.33
C ALA A 232 15.56 -15.92 15.65
N PRO A 233 16.24 -15.91 16.84
CA PRO A 233 17.08 -14.79 17.27
C PRO A 233 18.15 -14.40 16.25
N LYS A 234 18.75 -15.38 15.56
CA LYS A 234 19.76 -15.14 14.52
C LYS A 234 19.20 -14.39 13.32
N LEU A 235 18.03 -14.82 12.81
CA LEU A 235 17.39 -14.17 11.68
C LEU A 235 16.94 -12.75 12.05
N LYS A 236 16.35 -12.59 13.23
CA LYS A 236 15.94 -11.28 13.75
C LYS A 236 17.12 -10.31 13.81
N SER A 237 18.24 -10.72 14.41
CA SER A 237 19.48 -9.89 14.49
C SER A 237 19.99 -9.52 13.09
N ARG A 238 19.91 -10.42 12.10
CA ARG A 238 20.32 -10.13 10.71
C ARG A 238 19.39 -9.11 10.04
N LEU A 239 18.09 -9.23 10.22
CA LEU A 239 17.11 -8.28 9.68
C LEU A 239 17.22 -6.88 10.30
N GLU A 240 17.64 -6.80 11.58
CA GLU A 240 17.87 -5.54 12.29
C GLU A 240 19.24 -4.90 11.98
N TRP A 241 20.14 -5.59 11.30
CA TRP A 241 21.49 -5.10 10.99
C TRP A 241 21.48 -3.93 10.00
N GLY A 242 20.60 -3.97 9.00
CA GLY A 242 20.52 -2.95 7.95
C GLY A 242 19.65 -1.74 8.31
N LEU A 243 19.10 -1.09 7.30
CA LEU A 243 18.22 0.06 7.48
C LEU A 243 16.75 -0.38 7.52
N SER A 244 16.10 -0.13 8.66
CA SER A 244 14.64 -0.31 8.78
C SER A 244 13.94 1.05 8.77
N VAL A 245 13.00 1.23 7.86
CA VAL A 245 12.21 2.45 7.73
C VAL A 245 10.74 2.18 8.00
N MET A 246 10.08 3.12 8.70
CA MET A 246 8.68 3.01 9.06
C MET A 246 7.81 3.85 8.13
N LEU A 247 6.98 3.20 7.32
CA LEU A 247 5.93 3.85 6.55
C LEU A 247 4.72 4.08 7.46
N LYS A 248 4.29 5.33 7.54
CA LYS A 248 3.06 5.72 8.23
C LYS A 248 1.84 5.39 7.37
N ALA A 249 0.71 5.13 8.01
CA ALA A 249 -0.56 5.04 7.30
C ALA A 249 -0.84 6.32 6.52
N PRO A 250 -1.48 6.23 5.34
CA PRO A 250 -1.81 7.39 4.52
C PRO A 250 -2.69 8.35 5.33
N ASP A 251 -2.28 9.61 5.43
CA ASP A 251 -3.11 10.65 6.04
C ASP A 251 -4.19 11.17 5.08
N LEU A 252 -5.01 12.09 5.55
CA LEU A 252 -6.12 12.62 4.77
C LEU A 252 -5.65 13.24 3.45
N ASP A 253 -4.51 13.94 3.45
CA ASP A 253 -3.95 14.57 2.24
C ASP A 253 -3.57 13.51 1.19
N ILE A 254 -2.86 12.46 1.59
CA ILE A 254 -2.49 11.35 0.70
C ILE A 254 -3.74 10.65 0.17
N ARG A 255 -4.73 10.38 1.02
CA ARG A 255 -5.97 9.72 0.59
C ARG A 255 -6.77 10.59 -0.39
N THR A 256 -6.82 11.90 -0.16
CA THR A 256 -7.49 12.85 -1.06
C THR A 256 -6.77 12.93 -2.41
N GLN A 257 -5.45 13.05 -2.42
CA GLN A 257 -4.65 13.05 -3.65
C GLN A 257 -4.81 11.72 -4.41
N TYR A 258 -4.81 10.59 -3.70
CA TYR A 258 -5.03 9.28 -4.28
C TYR A 258 -6.40 9.18 -4.96
N ALA A 259 -7.47 9.56 -4.26
CA ALA A 259 -8.83 9.55 -4.81
C ALA A 259 -8.93 10.46 -6.05
N GLN A 260 -8.35 11.67 -6.00
CA GLN A 260 -8.32 12.58 -7.15
C GLN A 260 -7.58 11.98 -8.35
N SER A 261 -6.43 11.34 -8.14
CA SER A 261 -5.67 10.70 -9.20
C SER A 261 -6.48 9.57 -9.84
N ARG A 262 -7.08 8.69 -9.04
CA ARG A 262 -7.89 7.57 -9.53
C ARG A 262 -9.16 8.02 -10.26
N CYS A 263 -9.82 9.08 -9.77
CA CYS A 263 -10.96 9.68 -10.46
C CYS A 263 -10.57 10.21 -11.83
N ARG A 264 -9.42 10.90 -11.97
CA ARG A 264 -8.92 11.39 -13.26
C ARG A 264 -8.57 10.25 -14.22
N GLU A 265 -7.84 9.24 -13.74
CA GLU A 265 -7.44 8.07 -14.55
C GLU A 265 -8.66 7.33 -15.13
N ARG A 266 -9.71 7.20 -14.33
CA ARG A 266 -10.96 6.51 -14.72
C ARG A 266 -12.01 7.43 -15.32
N ARG A 267 -11.71 8.71 -15.47
CA ARG A 267 -12.66 9.75 -15.92
C ARG A 267 -13.94 9.80 -15.07
N LEU A 268 -13.83 9.47 -13.78
CA LEU A 268 -14.94 9.50 -12.83
C LEU A 268 -15.10 10.94 -12.32
N ASP A 269 -16.20 11.59 -12.71
CA ASP A 269 -16.49 12.97 -12.32
C ASP A 269 -17.16 13.02 -10.94
N LEU A 270 -16.35 13.23 -9.91
CA LEU A 270 -16.80 13.43 -8.53
C LEU A 270 -16.47 14.86 -8.07
N SER A 271 -17.40 15.49 -7.39
CA SER A 271 -17.17 16.79 -6.75
C SER A 271 -16.05 16.70 -5.70
N ARG A 272 -15.41 17.85 -5.41
CA ARG A 272 -14.37 17.91 -4.36
C ARG A 272 -14.88 17.45 -3.00
N ASP A 273 -16.14 17.76 -2.68
CA ASP A 273 -16.76 17.39 -1.41
C ASP A 273 -16.96 15.87 -1.31
N ARG A 274 -17.42 15.22 -2.39
CA ARG A 274 -17.54 13.75 -2.46
C ARG A 274 -16.17 13.08 -2.32
N ILE A 275 -15.13 13.59 -2.99
CA ILE A 275 -13.76 13.06 -2.87
C ILE A 275 -13.24 13.19 -1.44
N LEU A 276 -13.47 14.37 -0.81
CA LEU A 276 -13.05 14.58 0.58
C LEU A 276 -13.81 13.67 1.54
N LEU A 277 -15.11 13.48 1.34
CA LEU A 277 -15.93 12.57 2.13
C LEU A 277 -15.42 11.13 2.03
N LEU A 278 -15.09 10.66 0.83
CA LEU A 278 -14.49 9.33 0.64
C LEU A 278 -13.14 9.21 1.37
N ALA A 279 -12.27 10.21 1.23
CA ALA A 279 -10.97 10.24 1.89
C ALA A 279 -11.07 10.29 3.43
N GLN A 280 -12.10 10.91 3.99
CA GLN A 280 -12.37 10.91 5.43
C GLN A 280 -12.93 9.58 5.91
N ARG A 281 -13.86 8.98 5.15
CA ARG A 281 -14.54 7.73 5.50
C ARG A 281 -13.61 6.52 5.49
N PHE A 282 -12.75 6.41 4.50
CA PHE A 282 -11.83 5.28 4.36
C PHE A 282 -10.44 5.62 4.90
N SER A 283 -10.02 4.93 5.96
CA SER A 283 -8.72 5.16 6.60
C SER A 283 -7.53 4.56 5.85
N ASP A 284 -7.77 3.62 4.92
CA ASP A 284 -6.73 2.97 4.11
C ASP A 284 -7.04 3.07 2.61
N LEU A 285 -5.97 3.02 1.80
CA LEU A 285 -6.07 3.17 0.34
C LEU A 285 -6.72 1.98 -0.35
N ARG A 286 -6.70 0.79 0.24
CA ARG A 286 -7.26 -0.43 -0.36
C ARG A 286 -8.79 -0.37 -0.36
N ASN A 287 -9.38 0.00 0.77
CA ASN A 287 -10.83 0.19 0.89
C ASN A 287 -11.31 1.38 0.07
N LEU A 288 -10.54 2.48 0.06
CA LEU A 288 -10.80 3.65 -0.77
C LEU A 288 -10.79 3.28 -2.28
N GLU A 289 -9.82 2.51 -2.73
CA GLU A 289 -9.74 2.00 -4.11
C GLU A 289 -10.92 1.12 -4.46
N GLY A 290 -11.31 0.20 -3.56
CA GLY A 290 -12.48 -0.66 -3.73
C GLY A 290 -13.77 0.15 -3.89
N CYS A 291 -13.93 1.24 -3.14
CA CYS A 291 -15.06 2.15 -3.28
C CYS A 291 -15.04 2.88 -4.63
N LEU A 292 -13.91 3.47 -5.01
CA LEU A 292 -13.75 4.17 -6.28
C LEU A 292 -14.00 3.24 -7.48
N LEU A 293 -13.58 1.99 -7.40
CA LEU A 293 -13.83 0.97 -8.43
C LEU A 293 -15.32 0.69 -8.59
N LYS A 294 -16.08 0.60 -7.48
CA LYS A 294 -17.54 0.38 -7.54
C LYS A 294 -18.28 1.58 -8.11
N LEU A 295 -17.90 2.80 -7.70
CA LEU A 295 -18.45 4.03 -8.27
C LEU A 295 -18.18 4.12 -9.77
N TRP A 296 -16.98 3.76 -10.21
CA TRP A 296 -16.64 3.70 -11.62
C TRP A 296 -17.43 2.64 -12.36
N ALA A 297 -17.53 1.41 -11.81
CA ALA A 297 -18.29 0.33 -12.41
C ALA A 297 -19.79 0.69 -12.51
N TYR A 298 -20.35 1.32 -11.48
CA TYR A 298 -21.75 1.80 -11.51
C TYR A 298 -21.97 2.79 -12.65
N ARG A 299 -21.08 3.77 -12.84
CA ARG A 299 -21.15 4.73 -13.94
C ARG A 299 -21.06 4.04 -15.30
N GLU A 300 -20.16 3.09 -15.48
CA GLU A 300 -19.97 2.40 -16.77
C GLU A 300 -21.15 1.47 -17.12
N LEU A 301 -21.82 0.89 -16.12
CA LEU A 301 -22.80 -0.18 -16.31
C LEU A 301 -24.26 0.28 -16.18
N VAL A 302 -24.53 1.39 -15.46
CA VAL A 302 -25.87 1.81 -15.09
C VAL A 302 -26.22 3.19 -15.67
N HIS A 303 -25.49 4.23 -15.30
CA HIS A 303 -25.72 5.61 -15.72
C HIS A 303 -24.41 6.39 -15.83
N ASP A 304 -24.30 7.26 -16.84
CA ASP A 304 -23.13 8.13 -17.03
C ASP A 304 -22.92 9.16 -15.91
N HIS A 305 -23.96 9.46 -15.12
CA HIS A 305 -23.92 10.39 -14.00
C HIS A 305 -24.42 9.71 -12.72
N ILE A 306 -23.69 9.90 -11.62
CA ILE A 306 -24.03 9.36 -10.29
C ILE A 306 -24.74 10.48 -9.52
N SER A 307 -26.04 10.33 -9.24
CA SER A 307 -26.82 11.21 -8.38
C SER A 307 -26.31 11.18 -6.92
N ASP A 308 -26.77 12.10 -6.08
CA ASP A 308 -26.42 12.08 -4.64
C ASP A 308 -26.99 10.86 -3.94
N GLU A 309 -28.23 10.48 -4.27
CA GLU A 309 -28.90 9.31 -3.71
C GLU A 309 -28.19 8.00 -4.09
N GLU A 310 -27.78 7.86 -5.33
CA GLU A 310 -27.03 6.68 -5.80
C GLU A 310 -25.66 6.60 -5.17
N PHE A 311 -24.97 7.75 -5.03
CA PHE A 311 -23.69 7.84 -4.34
C PHE A 311 -23.81 7.37 -2.89
N ASP A 312 -24.81 7.88 -2.15
CA ASP A 312 -25.06 7.49 -0.76
C ASP A 312 -25.45 6.02 -0.64
N ASN A 313 -26.27 5.50 -1.55
CA ASN A 313 -26.66 4.08 -1.60
C ASN A 313 -25.43 3.18 -1.82
N ILE A 314 -24.52 3.55 -2.74
CA ILE A 314 -23.28 2.79 -2.97
C ILE A 314 -22.39 2.81 -1.73
N LEU A 315 -22.29 3.95 -1.05
CA LEU A 315 -21.53 4.06 0.20
C LEU A 315 -22.13 3.23 1.34
N ASN A 316 -23.46 3.26 1.49
CA ASN A 316 -24.15 2.50 2.53
C ASN A 316 -24.07 0.99 2.27
N TYR A 317 -24.17 0.54 1.01
CA TYR A 317 -23.95 -0.86 0.65
C TYR A 317 -22.51 -1.35 0.95
N LEU A 318 -21.56 -0.43 1.02
CA LEU A 318 -20.19 -0.73 1.46
C LEU A 318 -20.08 -0.85 2.99
N ASP A 319 -20.88 -0.08 3.72
CA ASP A 319 -20.94 -0.17 5.17
C ASP A 319 -21.67 -1.43 5.64
N ASP A 320 -22.73 -1.86 4.96
CA ASP A 320 -23.40 -3.13 5.25
C ASP A 320 -22.45 -4.33 5.12
N ARG A 321 -21.42 -4.25 4.26
CA ARG A 321 -20.31 -5.22 4.23
C ARG A 321 -19.24 -4.98 5.30
N ALA A 322 -19.09 -3.75 5.79
CA ALA A 322 -18.24 -3.43 6.95
C ALA A 322 -18.93 -3.76 8.28
N VAL A 323 -20.27 -3.77 8.30
CA VAL A 323 -21.10 -4.19 9.44
C VAL A 323 -21.09 -5.72 9.63
N THR A 324 -20.61 -6.50 8.66
CA THR A 324 -20.35 -7.92 8.85
C THR A 324 -18.94 -8.24 9.37
N SER A 325 -18.12 -7.25 9.71
CA SER A 325 -17.02 -7.47 10.62
C SER A 325 -17.59 -7.77 12.02
N LEU A 326 -17.11 -8.84 12.61
CA LEU A 326 -17.48 -9.27 13.95
C LEU A 326 -17.63 -8.06 14.89
N SER A 327 -18.80 -7.86 15.47
CA SER A 327 -19.09 -6.72 16.37
C SER A 327 -19.03 -7.12 17.85
N VAL A 328 -18.97 -6.12 18.73
CA VAL A 328 -19.02 -6.35 20.18
C VAL A 328 -20.33 -7.04 20.56
N GLU A 329 -21.44 -6.64 19.93
CA GLU A 329 -22.76 -7.22 20.14
C GLU A 329 -22.80 -8.69 19.74
N GLN A 330 -22.26 -9.05 18.60
CA GLN A 330 -22.19 -10.43 18.14
C GLN A 330 -21.34 -11.32 19.05
N ILE A 331 -20.20 -10.82 19.54
CA ILE A 331 -19.40 -11.53 20.54
C ILE A 331 -20.17 -11.70 21.85
N LEU A 332 -20.85 -10.66 22.30
CA LEU A 332 -21.71 -10.72 23.47
C LEU A 332 -22.81 -11.77 23.33
N ASP A 333 -23.49 -11.83 22.17
CA ASP A 333 -24.54 -12.81 21.89
C ASP A 333 -23.99 -14.24 21.95
N GLN A 334 -22.81 -14.52 21.38
CA GLN A 334 -22.18 -15.82 21.46
C GLN A 334 -21.81 -16.23 22.90
N VAL A 335 -21.29 -15.29 23.70
CA VAL A 335 -20.97 -15.54 25.09
C VAL A 335 -22.25 -15.76 25.91
N CYS A 336 -23.29 -14.96 25.67
CA CYS A 336 -24.60 -15.09 26.30
C CYS A 336 -25.25 -16.42 25.99
N ALA A 337 -25.27 -16.82 24.71
CA ALA A 337 -25.82 -18.12 24.29
C ALA A 337 -25.07 -19.31 24.94
N ARG A 338 -23.75 -19.21 25.05
CA ARG A 338 -22.93 -20.29 25.65
C ARG A 338 -23.09 -20.41 27.16
N LEU A 339 -23.30 -19.29 27.87
CA LEU A 339 -23.40 -19.22 29.32
C LEU A 339 -24.86 -19.10 29.83
N ASN A 340 -25.83 -19.11 28.91
CA ASN A 340 -27.27 -18.99 29.20
C ASN A 340 -27.59 -17.70 29.99
N LEU A 341 -27.08 -16.55 29.51
CA LEU A 341 -27.23 -15.22 30.09
C LEU A 341 -27.87 -14.26 29.08
N LYS A 342 -28.31 -13.09 29.54
CA LYS A 342 -28.77 -12.03 28.64
C LYS A 342 -27.68 -10.94 28.46
N PRO A 343 -27.56 -10.33 27.28
CA PRO A 343 -26.58 -9.27 27.03
C PRO A 343 -26.70 -8.09 28.02
N GLU A 344 -27.94 -7.71 28.36
CA GLU A 344 -28.26 -6.64 29.32
C GLU A 344 -27.63 -6.90 30.70
N ASP A 345 -27.65 -8.15 31.15
CA ASP A 345 -27.10 -8.57 32.45
C ASP A 345 -25.59 -8.45 32.48
N ILE A 346 -24.91 -8.81 31.36
CA ILE A 346 -23.46 -8.71 31.22
C ILE A 346 -23.02 -7.24 31.24
N LEU A 347 -23.76 -6.35 30.58
CA LEU A 347 -23.46 -4.92 30.50
C LEU A 347 -23.82 -4.19 31.81
N SER A 348 -24.68 -4.77 32.65
CA SER A 348 -25.11 -4.20 33.92
C SER A 348 -23.97 -4.05 34.96
N SER A 349 -24.21 -3.33 36.04
CA SER A 349 -23.30 -3.22 37.20
C SER A 349 -23.28 -4.46 38.11
N GLY A 350 -24.08 -5.49 37.79
CA GLY A 350 -24.22 -6.71 38.58
C GLY A 350 -22.87 -7.39 38.87
N ARG A 351 -22.71 -7.90 40.11
CA ARG A 351 -21.47 -8.52 40.61
C ARG A 351 -21.61 -10.02 40.88
N ARG A 352 -22.68 -10.65 40.39
CA ARG A 352 -22.82 -12.11 40.48
C ARG A 352 -21.65 -12.76 39.75
N HIS A 353 -21.16 -13.85 40.30
CA HIS A 353 -19.92 -14.53 39.79
C HIS A 353 -20.03 -14.93 38.34
N ASP A 354 -21.19 -15.48 37.92
CA ASP A 354 -21.49 -15.87 36.54
C ASP A 354 -21.45 -14.67 35.57
N LEU A 355 -22.06 -13.51 35.98
CA LEU A 355 -22.03 -12.31 35.14
C LEU A 355 -20.64 -11.69 35.03
N VAL A 356 -19.87 -11.71 36.13
CA VAL A 356 -18.51 -11.19 36.15
C VAL A 356 -17.63 -12.03 35.24
N PHE A 357 -17.76 -13.37 35.33
CA PHE A 357 -17.00 -14.30 34.46
C PHE A 357 -17.36 -14.12 32.98
N ALA A 358 -18.66 -14.09 32.63
CA ALA A 358 -19.13 -13.85 31.27
C ALA A 358 -18.61 -12.54 30.70
N ARG A 359 -18.63 -11.48 31.50
CA ARG A 359 -18.10 -10.15 31.14
C ARG A 359 -16.60 -10.20 30.87
N GLN A 360 -15.84 -10.90 31.71
CA GLN A 360 -14.40 -11.06 31.53
C GLN A 360 -14.08 -11.81 30.22
N VAL A 361 -14.81 -12.91 29.95
CA VAL A 361 -14.70 -13.67 28.69
C VAL A 361 -15.03 -12.82 27.47
N ALA A 362 -16.14 -12.05 27.52
CA ALA A 362 -16.54 -11.19 26.42
C ALA A 362 -15.50 -10.09 26.15
N MET A 363 -14.98 -9.42 27.18
CA MET A 363 -13.92 -8.42 27.06
C MET A 363 -12.65 -9.00 26.44
N TYR A 364 -12.27 -10.22 26.88
CA TYR A 364 -11.10 -10.93 26.33
C TYR A 364 -11.26 -11.26 24.85
N LEU A 365 -12.42 -11.80 24.44
CA LEU A 365 -12.71 -12.14 23.04
C LEU A 365 -12.80 -10.88 22.17
N CYS A 366 -13.43 -9.80 22.63
CA CYS A 366 -13.45 -8.52 21.93
C CYS A 366 -12.03 -7.96 21.76
N ARG A 367 -11.18 -8.03 22.79
CA ARG A 367 -9.76 -7.64 22.67
C ARG A 367 -9.02 -8.46 21.63
N LYS A 368 -9.23 -9.78 21.65
CA LYS A 368 -8.53 -10.75 20.79
C LYS A 368 -8.94 -10.63 19.32
N HIS A 369 -10.25 -10.49 19.03
CA HIS A 369 -10.80 -10.55 17.67
C HIS A 369 -11.05 -9.19 17.03
N LEU A 370 -11.38 -8.16 17.81
CA LEU A 370 -11.64 -6.81 17.31
C LEU A 370 -10.45 -5.86 17.50
N GLY A 371 -9.44 -6.25 18.28
CA GLY A 371 -8.26 -5.41 18.52
C GLY A 371 -8.53 -4.13 19.33
N LEU A 372 -9.72 -3.98 19.93
CA LEU A 372 -10.14 -2.79 20.67
C LEU A 372 -9.18 -2.45 21.83
N SER A 373 -8.89 -1.18 22.04
CA SER A 373 -8.10 -0.71 23.19
C SER A 373 -8.84 -0.89 24.51
N PHE A 374 -8.12 -0.93 25.64
CA PHE A 374 -8.76 -1.06 26.95
C PHE A 374 -9.77 0.06 27.27
N PRO A 375 -9.53 1.34 26.91
CA PRO A 375 -10.53 2.40 27.06
C PRO A 375 -11.78 2.20 26.19
N GLU A 376 -11.63 1.72 24.95
CA GLU A 376 -12.76 1.43 24.06
C GLU A 376 -13.62 0.30 24.61
N LEU A 377 -12.99 -0.79 25.05
CA LEU A 377 -13.69 -1.87 25.74
C LEU A 377 -14.40 -1.40 27.00
N GLY A 378 -13.76 -0.53 27.79
CA GLY A 378 -14.39 0.06 28.97
C GLY A 378 -15.69 0.79 28.65
N ARG A 379 -15.70 1.57 27.56
CA ARG A 379 -16.91 2.27 27.07
C ARG A 379 -17.98 1.29 26.59
N ALA A 380 -17.60 0.30 25.80
CA ALA A 380 -18.52 -0.70 25.26
C ALA A 380 -19.18 -1.58 26.34
N PHE A 381 -18.49 -1.80 27.46
CA PHE A 381 -18.99 -2.63 28.58
C PHE A 381 -19.53 -1.80 29.77
N GLY A 382 -20.27 -0.72 29.49
CA GLY A 382 -20.98 0.07 30.51
C GLY A 382 -20.12 1.09 31.24
N GLY A 383 -19.14 1.71 30.58
CA GLY A 383 -18.33 2.81 31.13
C GLY A 383 -17.31 2.35 32.18
N ARG A 384 -16.79 1.14 32.08
CA ARG A 384 -15.83 0.59 33.05
C ARG A 384 -14.44 1.18 32.86
N ASP A 385 -13.73 1.32 33.98
CA ASP A 385 -12.34 1.80 33.95
C ASP A 385 -11.42 0.83 33.20
N HIS A 386 -10.46 1.37 32.47
CA HIS A 386 -9.48 0.61 31.70
C HIS A 386 -8.67 -0.39 32.54
N SER A 387 -8.42 -0.08 33.82
CA SER A 387 -7.74 -0.98 34.74
C SER A 387 -8.58 -2.22 35.06
N THR A 388 -9.91 -2.08 35.16
CA THR A 388 -10.86 -3.18 35.33
C THR A 388 -10.87 -4.08 34.09
N VAL A 389 -10.83 -3.51 32.88
CA VAL A 389 -10.78 -4.26 31.62
C VAL A 389 -9.45 -5.03 31.49
N LEU A 390 -8.33 -4.36 31.80
CA LEU A 390 -7.00 -4.99 31.80
C LEU A 390 -6.94 -6.16 32.77
N TYR A 391 -7.44 -5.98 33.99
CA TYR A 391 -7.53 -7.06 34.98
C TYR A 391 -8.39 -8.24 34.46
N SER A 392 -9.53 -7.95 33.85
CA SER A 392 -10.45 -8.95 33.28
C SER A 392 -9.77 -9.79 32.20
N CYS A 393 -9.10 -9.16 31.26
CA CYS A 393 -8.35 -9.88 30.21
C CYS A 393 -7.25 -10.77 30.79
N ARG A 394 -6.43 -10.25 31.70
CA ARG A 394 -5.37 -11.01 32.37
C ARG A 394 -5.91 -12.20 33.17
N LYS A 395 -7.05 -12.02 33.83
CA LYS A 395 -7.70 -13.08 34.59
C LYS A 395 -8.14 -14.23 33.69
N VAL A 396 -8.71 -13.95 32.53
CA VAL A 396 -9.10 -14.98 31.55
C VAL A 396 -7.87 -15.68 30.97
N GLU A 397 -6.79 -14.97 30.67
CA GLU A 397 -5.54 -15.55 30.22
C GLU A 397 -4.95 -16.52 31.26
N GLN A 398 -5.04 -16.18 32.53
CA GLN A 398 -4.62 -17.06 33.62
C GLN A 398 -5.51 -18.29 33.70
N LEU A 399 -6.84 -18.12 33.74
CA LEU A 399 -7.80 -19.22 33.79
C LEU A 399 -7.66 -20.19 32.62
N GLN A 400 -7.34 -19.68 31.42
CA GLN A 400 -7.08 -20.50 30.24
C GLN A 400 -5.84 -21.42 30.41
N ARG A 401 -4.86 -21.02 31.23
CA ARG A 401 -3.67 -21.81 31.52
C ARG A 401 -3.95 -22.88 32.57
N ASP A 402 -4.78 -22.53 33.55
CA ASP A 402 -4.99 -23.32 34.75
C ASP A 402 -6.12 -24.36 34.58
N ASP A 403 -7.11 -24.08 33.72
CA ASP A 403 -8.30 -24.91 33.51
C ASP A 403 -8.51 -25.27 32.05
N LYS A 404 -8.41 -26.60 31.77
CA LYS A 404 -8.59 -27.18 30.43
C LYS A 404 -10.02 -26.98 29.90
N SER A 405 -11.03 -26.97 30.78
CA SER A 405 -12.44 -26.76 30.41
C SER A 405 -12.66 -25.34 29.90
N ILE A 406 -12.12 -24.34 30.63
CA ILE A 406 -12.16 -22.93 30.23
C ILE A 406 -11.40 -22.71 28.91
N LYS A 407 -10.26 -23.37 28.76
CA LYS A 407 -9.49 -23.31 27.50
C LYS A 407 -10.30 -23.82 26.31
N ASN A 408 -10.98 -24.96 26.44
CA ASN A 408 -11.82 -25.52 25.38
C ASN A 408 -13.02 -24.64 25.06
N MET A 409 -13.69 -24.08 26.07
CA MET A 409 -14.78 -23.13 25.90
C MET A 409 -14.35 -21.86 25.15
N LEU A 410 -13.19 -21.30 25.50
CA LEU A 410 -12.65 -20.13 24.83
C LEU A 410 -12.26 -20.44 23.36
N HIS A 411 -11.79 -21.64 23.09
CA HIS A 411 -11.49 -22.10 21.71
C HIS A 411 -12.80 -22.21 20.91
N GLU A 412 -13.80 -22.88 21.45
CA GLU A 412 -15.12 -23.02 20.83
C GLU A 412 -15.76 -21.65 20.50
N LEU A 413 -15.76 -20.71 21.46
CA LEU A 413 -16.25 -19.35 21.22
C LEU A 413 -15.43 -18.58 20.21
N SER A 414 -14.11 -18.75 20.24
CA SER A 414 -13.20 -18.11 19.28
C SER A 414 -13.44 -18.63 17.85
N ASP A 415 -13.63 -19.94 17.70
CA ASP A 415 -13.92 -20.56 16.38
C ASP A 415 -15.28 -20.12 15.84
N LYS A 416 -16.31 -20.00 16.69
CA LYS A 416 -17.60 -19.46 16.30
C LYS A 416 -17.51 -17.99 15.84
N CYS A 417 -16.73 -17.19 16.55
CA CYS A 417 -16.48 -15.79 16.16
C CYS A 417 -15.75 -15.71 14.80
N LEU A 418 -14.79 -16.61 14.55
CA LEU A 418 -14.07 -16.68 13.26
C LEU A 418 -14.97 -17.18 12.13
N ALA A 419 -15.80 -18.20 12.38
CA ALA A 419 -16.75 -18.74 11.40
C ALA A 419 -17.80 -17.68 10.98
N MET A 420 -18.22 -16.80 11.89
CA MET A 420 -19.09 -15.68 11.57
C MET A 420 -18.40 -14.66 10.66
N ASN A 421 -17.08 -14.49 10.77
CA ASN A 421 -16.30 -13.67 9.86
C ASN A 421 -16.12 -14.33 8.47
N GLU A 422 -16.03 -15.65 8.40
CA GLU A 422 -15.80 -16.41 7.14
C GLU A 422 -17.09 -16.64 6.34
N THR A 423 -18.22 -16.87 6.99
CA THR A 423 -19.52 -17.09 6.33
C THR A 423 -20.00 -15.86 5.56
N THR A 424 -19.39 -14.72 5.79
CA THR A 424 -19.66 -13.44 5.11
C THR A 424 -18.74 -13.20 3.91
N LEU A 425 -17.74 -14.08 3.68
CA LEU A 425 -16.80 -14.03 2.56
C LEU A 425 -17.13 -15.04 1.43
N ALA A 426 -18.14 -15.87 1.63
CA ALA A 426 -18.69 -16.79 0.63
C ALA A 426 -19.99 -16.24 0.01
#